data_1712379d8b52029f312c0a1b4908b37c
#
_entry.id   1712379d8b52029f312c0a1b4908b37c
#
_cell.length_a   1.000
_cell.length_b   1.000
_cell.length_c   1.000
_cell.angle_alpha   90.00
_cell.angle_beta   90.00
_cell.angle_gamma   90.00
#
_symmetry.space_group_name_H-M   'P 1'
#
loop_
_entity.id
_entity.type
_entity.pdbx_description
1 polymer ?
#
loop_
_entity_poly.entity_id
_entity_poly.type
_entity_poly.pdbx_seq_one_letter_code
_entity_poly.pdbx_strand_id
1 'polypeptide(L)'
;RLNPERYVVKAVEVARHLHGKLKFVSDDTSIQSMLCLGATIEQARDYISTGCHNPTIPAVARTHGGGMLNYGLITELALNDGRSRLTGEQLGPHTGDPRNFRCFGEVLDAYKAQVAHALEVAFTFQHSDLEMMSHVPCPLQSAFFNSCMETGKDVYNGGCAPHVILQMPIAGAANVGDSLAAVKKVVFDEKKITMEQLINALDADFEGYEEIQHLLERAPKFGNDDDYVDFLLKDVLRYSCDYVKDRRSFGGAHFGTTILTLTANVMFGRNVGALPDGRKAGQPLAEGGISPYQGRNVSGLTATLKSVAKLDQVKLTNGSILNVRVSSDSVATEDKLHKLAMMVRTYCESGGNLVQFNFTSNEALRAAQQRPEDYRDLLVRVATYSAFFVELGPETQDDICLLYTSDA
;
A
#
# COMPACT_ATOMS: atom_id res chain seq x y z
N ARG A 1 23.82 -0.86 5.22
CA ARG A 1 25.22 -0.45 4.94
C ARG A 1 26.27 -1.45 5.48
N LEU A 2 25.93 -2.20 6.53
CA LEU A 2 26.90 -3.11 7.20
C LEU A 2 26.89 -4.53 6.64
N ASN A 3 25.84 -4.95 5.93
CA ASN A 3 25.80 -6.30 5.38
C ASN A 3 26.72 -6.42 4.15
N PRO A 4 27.73 -7.32 4.18
CA PRO A 4 28.54 -7.61 3.02
C PRO A 4 27.69 -8.01 1.84
N GLU A 5 28.07 -7.55 0.65
CA GLU A 5 27.35 -7.79 -0.61
C GLU A 5 27.02 -9.27 -0.84
N ARG A 6 27.98 -10.17 -0.52
CA ARG A 6 27.79 -11.62 -0.63
C ARG A 6 26.56 -12.15 0.11
N TYR A 7 26.15 -11.52 1.22
CA TYR A 7 24.95 -11.94 1.95
C TYR A 7 23.66 -11.48 1.24
N VAL A 8 23.68 -10.29 0.62
CA VAL A 8 22.53 -9.81 -0.15
C VAL A 8 22.34 -10.68 -1.40
N VAL A 9 23.43 -11.00 -2.11
CA VAL A 9 23.40 -11.92 -3.26
C VAL A 9 22.86 -13.30 -2.83
N LYS A 10 23.37 -13.85 -1.73
CA LYS A 10 22.90 -15.14 -1.20
C LYS A 10 21.43 -15.11 -0.78
N ALA A 11 20.97 -14.01 -0.20
CA ALA A 11 19.56 -13.84 0.15
C ALA A 11 18.64 -13.81 -1.09
N VAL A 12 19.08 -13.12 -2.18
CA VAL A 12 18.33 -13.13 -3.45
C VAL A 12 18.29 -14.52 -4.06
N GLU A 13 19.41 -15.26 -4.05
CA GLU A 13 19.47 -16.64 -4.49
C GLU A 13 18.50 -17.54 -3.70
N VAL A 14 18.49 -17.41 -2.38
CA VAL A 14 17.58 -18.17 -1.50
C VAL A 14 16.12 -17.75 -1.75
N ALA A 15 15.84 -16.46 -1.96
CA ALA A 15 14.50 -15.96 -2.27
C ALA A 15 13.94 -16.59 -3.55
N ARG A 16 14.79 -16.76 -4.60
CA ARG A 16 14.43 -17.44 -5.83
C ARG A 16 13.98 -18.88 -5.59
N HIS A 17 14.68 -19.63 -4.75
CA HIS A 17 14.37 -21.04 -4.45
C HIS A 17 13.18 -21.20 -3.48
N LEU A 18 12.93 -20.21 -2.64
CA LEU A 18 11.82 -20.23 -1.67
C LEU A 18 10.54 -19.57 -2.19
N HIS A 19 10.43 -19.35 -3.50
CA HIS A 19 9.26 -18.74 -4.13
C HIS A 19 8.79 -17.46 -3.42
N GLY A 20 9.72 -16.55 -3.15
CA GLY A 20 9.43 -15.25 -2.56
C GLY A 20 9.14 -15.23 -1.05
N LYS A 21 9.47 -16.26 -0.29
CA LYS A 21 9.27 -16.26 1.18
C LYS A 21 10.09 -15.19 1.92
N LEU A 22 11.17 -14.70 1.33
CA LEU A 22 12.00 -13.66 1.92
C LEU A 22 11.50 -12.26 1.58
N LYS A 23 11.63 -11.35 2.53
CA LYS A 23 11.46 -9.91 2.36
C LYS A 23 12.77 -9.19 2.66
N PHE A 24 13.06 -8.14 1.91
CA PHE A 24 14.21 -7.27 2.10
C PHE A 24 13.71 -5.96 2.73
N VAL A 25 14.24 -5.62 3.88
CA VAL A 25 13.81 -4.46 4.68
C VAL A 25 14.98 -3.49 4.83
N SER A 26 14.71 -2.21 4.68
CA SER A 26 15.68 -1.13 4.90
C SER A 26 15.79 -0.81 6.39
N ASP A 27 16.97 -1.05 6.98
CA ASP A 27 17.26 -0.65 8.36
C ASP A 27 17.20 0.87 8.52
N ASP A 28 17.79 1.62 7.56
CA ASP A 28 17.83 3.09 7.64
C ASP A 28 16.42 3.67 7.71
N THR A 29 15.52 3.22 6.84
CA THR A 29 14.11 3.69 6.82
C THR A 29 13.36 3.26 8.08
N SER A 30 13.50 2.00 8.51
CA SER A 30 12.81 1.47 9.69
C SER A 30 13.26 2.15 10.98
N ILE A 31 14.58 2.35 11.16
CA ILE A 31 15.13 3.06 12.32
C ILE A 31 14.63 4.51 12.36
N GLN A 32 14.66 5.23 11.22
CA GLN A 32 14.14 6.59 11.15
C GLN A 32 12.64 6.66 11.48
N SER A 33 11.85 5.71 11.01
CA SER A 33 10.43 5.62 11.34
C SER A 33 10.18 5.45 12.84
N MET A 34 10.98 4.61 13.51
CA MET A 34 10.88 4.43 14.96
C MET A 34 11.29 5.69 15.73
N LEU A 35 12.31 6.42 15.28
CA LEU A 35 12.70 7.70 15.87
C LEU A 35 11.59 8.74 15.72
N CYS A 36 10.86 8.77 14.60
CA CYS A 36 9.68 9.63 14.41
C CYS A 36 8.54 9.32 15.40
N LEU A 37 8.48 8.09 15.93
CA LEU A 37 7.53 7.67 16.96
C LEU A 37 8.04 7.89 18.40
N GLY A 38 9.21 8.53 18.56
CA GLY A 38 9.77 8.87 19.86
C GLY A 38 10.62 7.76 20.50
N ALA A 39 10.98 6.71 19.78
CA ALA A 39 11.93 5.71 20.27
C ALA A 39 13.33 6.31 20.42
N THR A 40 14.14 5.82 21.38
CA THR A 40 15.56 6.15 21.44
C THR A 40 16.31 5.48 20.30
N ILE A 41 17.53 5.94 20.00
CA ILE A 41 18.33 5.33 18.92
C ILE A 41 18.70 3.88 19.23
N GLU A 42 18.89 3.53 20.50
CA GLU A 42 19.16 2.17 20.96
C GLU A 42 17.93 1.29 20.72
N GLN A 43 16.75 1.74 21.14
CA GLN A 43 15.46 1.07 20.90
C GLN A 43 15.19 0.92 19.40
N ALA A 44 15.38 1.98 18.62
CA ALA A 44 15.13 1.97 17.19
C ALA A 44 16.07 1.01 16.44
N ARG A 45 17.30 0.82 16.91
CA ARG A 45 18.26 -0.15 16.33
C ARG A 45 17.96 -1.60 16.70
N ASP A 46 17.21 -1.82 17.77
CA ASP A 46 16.76 -3.15 18.22
C ASP A 46 15.41 -3.53 17.61
N TYR A 47 14.95 -2.81 16.58
CA TYR A 47 13.68 -3.10 15.94
C TYR A 47 13.65 -4.48 15.30
N ILE A 48 12.46 -5.06 15.23
CA ILE A 48 12.16 -6.22 14.41
C ILE A 48 11.02 -5.89 13.44
N SER A 49 10.99 -6.56 12.31
CA SER A 49 9.86 -6.47 11.39
C SER A 49 8.85 -7.56 11.76
N THR A 50 7.81 -7.16 12.49
CA THR A 50 6.73 -8.07 12.93
C THR A 50 5.65 -8.23 11.87
N GLY A 51 4.96 -9.38 11.91
CA GLY A 51 3.88 -9.68 10.99
C GLY A 51 4.30 -9.47 9.54
N CYS A 52 3.53 -8.66 8.84
CA CYS A 52 3.74 -8.40 7.43
C CYS A 52 4.98 -7.57 7.16
N HIS A 53 5.15 -6.42 7.86
CA HIS A 53 6.22 -5.46 7.56
C HIS A 53 6.44 -4.42 8.67
N ASN A 54 5.68 -4.51 9.76
CA ASN A 54 5.66 -3.43 10.76
C ASN A 54 6.95 -3.40 11.56
N PRO A 55 7.73 -2.31 11.54
CA PRO A 55 8.82 -2.15 12.46
C PRO A 55 8.26 -2.01 13.88
N THR A 56 8.80 -2.76 14.83
CA THR A 56 8.40 -2.69 16.24
C THR A 56 9.60 -2.95 17.14
N ILE A 57 9.51 -2.55 18.39
CA ILE A 57 10.58 -2.73 19.39
C ILE A 57 10.22 -3.92 20.26
N PRO A 58 11.01 -5.03 20.25
CA PRO A 58 10.71 -6.23 21.02
C PRO A 58 10.52 -5.93 22.51
N ALA A 59 9.54 -6.58 23.13
CA ALA A 59 9.24 -6.46 24.54
C ALA A 59 8.94 -5.05 25.09
N VAL A 60 8.82 -4.05 24.20
CA VAL A 60 8.54 -2.64 24.55
C VAL A 60 7.35 -2.10 23.79
N ALA A 61 7.34 -2.26 22.46
CA ALA A 61 6.33 -1.70 21.59
C ALA A 61 5.31 -2.76 21.15
N ARG A 62 4.07 -2.34 20.97
CA ARG A 62 2.97 -3.16 20.44
C ARG A 62 2.34 -2.47 19.24
N THR A 63 2.07 -3.22 18.20
CA THR A 63 1.20 -2.78 17.11
C THR A 63 -0.22 -3.29 17.35
N HIS A 64 -1.21 -2.48 17.03
CA HIS A 64 -2.61 -2.86 17.08
C HIS A 64 -3.24 -2.62 15.72
N GLY A 65 -3.92 -3.63 15.18
CA GLY A 65 -4.59 -3.54 13.89
C GLY A 65 -5.90 -2.78 14.01
N GLY A 66 -6.17 -1.91 13.07
CA GLY A 66 -7.44 -1.19 12.93
C GLY A 66 -8.05 -1.41 11.55
N GLY A 67 -9.17 -0.74 11.28
CA GLY A 67 -9.85 -0.79 9.99
C GLY A 67 -8.94 -0.31 8.85
N MET A 68 -9.10 -0.92 7.67
CA MET A 68 -8.34 -0.54 6.48
C MET A 68 -9.08 0.54 5.70
N LEU A 69 -8.36 1.57 5.23
CA LEU A 69 -8.87 2.68 4.46
C LEU A 69 -8.85 2.34 2.95
N ASN A 70 -10.00 2.44 2.31
CA ASN A 70 -10.15 2.26 0.87
C ASN A 70 -9.93 3.59 0.14
N TYR A 71 -8.69 3.86 -0.29
CA TYR A 71 -8.34 5.10 -0.98
C TYR A 71 -8.89 5.17 -2.41
N GLY A 72 -9.19 4.05 -3.04
CA GLY A 72 -9.96 4.03 -4.29
C GLY A 72 -11.35 4.61 -4.09
N LEU A 73 -12.08 4.17 -3.05
CA LEU A 73 -13.39 4.74 -2.70
C LEU A 73 -13.29 6.22 -2.33
N ILE A 74 -12.29 6.61 -1.53
CA ILE A 74 -12.07 8.03 -1.18
C ILE A 74 -11.87 8.89 -2.43
N THR A 75 -11.18 8.38 -3.45
CA THR A 75 -11.02 9.09 -4.74
C THR A 75 -12.35 9.23 -5.48
N GLU A 76 -13.15 8.16 -5.50
CA GLU A 76 -14.51 8.21 -6.05
C GLU A 76 -15.37 9.25 -5.33
N LEU A 77 -15.38 9.22 -3.98
CA LEU A 77 -16.17 10.15 -3.17
C LEU A 77 -15.78 11.62 -3.42
N ALA A 78 -14.49 11.90 -3.60
CA ALA A 78 -14.00 13.25 -3.93
C ALA A 78 -14.51 13.75 -5.29
N LEU A 79 -14.74 12.83 -6.23
CA LEU A 79 -15.25 13.10 -7.57
C LEU A 79 -16.76 12.82 -7.70
N ASN A 80 -17.48 12.74 -6.57
CA ASN A 80 -18.93 12.51 -6.54
C ASN A 80 -19.61 13.10 -5.29
N ASP A 81 -19.09 14.24 -4.82
CA ASP A 81 -19.66 14.97 -3.67
C ASP A 81 -19.89 14.11 -2.42
N GLY A 82 -18.95 13.17 -2.13
CA GLY A 82 -19.03 12.28 -0.98
C GLY A 82 -19.99 11.10 -1.13
N ARG A 83 -20.55 10.88 -2.31
CA ARG A 83 -21.52 9.84 -2.59
C ARG A 83 -20.92 8.65 -3.35
N SER A 84 -21.24 7.42 -2.95
CA SER A 84 -20.87 6.23 -3.72
C SER A 84 -21.63 6.16 -5.04
N ARG A 85 -20.93 5.89 -6.16
CA ARG A 85 -21.55 5.66 -7.46
C ARG A 85 -22.33 4.35 -7.53
N LEU A 86 -21.86 3.34 -6.78
CA LEU A 86 -22.47 2.02 -6.83
C LEU A 86 -23.75 1.92 -5.99
N THR A 87 -23.78 2.53 -4.81
CA THR A 87 -24.92 2.42 -3.88
C THR A 87 -25.78 3.67 -3.83
N GLY A 88 -25.27 4.81 -4.27
CA GLY A 88 -25.93 6.11 -4.15
C GLY A 88 -25.92 6.68 -2.73
N GLU A 89 -25.31 6.00 -1.77
CA GLU A 89 -25.24 6.43 -0.38
C GLU A 89 -24.25 7.56 -0.17
N GLN A 90 -24.57 8.49 0.74
CA GLN A 90 -23.65 9.52 1.19
C GLN A 90 -22.71 8.93 2.23
N LEU A 91 -21.48 8.61 1.84
CA LEU A 91 -20.46 7.96 2.68
C LEU A 91 -19.43 8.93 3.24
N GLY A 92 -19.29 10.10 2.63
CA GLY A 92 -18.37 11.14 3.06
C GLY A 92 -19.03 12.52 3.08
N PRO A 93 -18.31 13.58 3.49
CA PRO A 93 -18.86 14.94 3.52
C PRO A 93 -19.17 15.45 2.11
N HIS A 94 -20.08 16.41 2.03
CA HIS A 94 -20.27 17.18 0.82
C HIS A 94 -19.03 18.03 0.52
N THR A 95 -18.49 17.88 -0.68
CA THR A 95 -17.30 18.64 -1.16
C THR A 95 -17.61 19.46 -2.40
N GLY A 96 -18.88 19.50 -2.83
CA GLY A 96 -19.36 20.21 -3.99
C GLY A 96 -19.40 19.32 -5.25
N ASP A 97 -20.25 19.72 -6.19
CA ASP A 97 -20.34 19.02 -7.48
C ASP A 97 -19.03 19.17 -8.26
N PRO A 98 -18.29 18.07 -8.53
CA PRO A 98 -16.99 18.14 -9.21
C PRO A 98 -17.06 18.69 -10.64
N ARG A 99 -18.24 18.68 -11.27
CA ARG A 99 -18.45 19.32 -12.59
C ARG A 99 -18.15 20.82 -12.57
N ASN A 100 -18.26 21.45 -11.40
CA ASN A 100 -18.03 22.87 -11.19
C ASN A 100 -16.57 23.21 -10.81
N PHE A 101 -15.68 22.23 -10.62
CA PHE A 101 -14.29 22.47 -10.29
C PHE A 101 -13.55 23.16 -11.43
N ARG A 102 -12.91 24.28 -11.13
CA ARG A 102 -12.25 25.17 -12.11
C ARG A 102 -10.76 24.99 -12.19
N CYS A 103 -10.15 24.41 -11.16
CA CYS A 103 -8.72 24.14 -11.08
C CYS A 103 -8.46 22.82 -10.35
N PHE A 104 -7.28 22.26 -10.59
CA PHE A 104 -6.87 21.00 -9.95
C PHE A 104 -6.78 21.13 -8.42
N GLY A 105 -6.52 22.33 -7.88
CA GLY A 105 -6.53 22.58 -6.45
C GLY A 105 -7.84 22.19 -5.77
N GLU A 106 -8.99 22.50 -6.40
CA GLU A 106 -10.31 22.16 -5.87
C GLU A 106 -10.53 20.63 -5.82
N VAL A 107 -10.00 19.88 -6.79
CA VAL A 107 -10.00 18.40 -6.77
C VAL A 107 -9.19 17.88 -5.59
N LEU A 108 -7.99 18.45 -5.36
CA LEU A 108 -7.15 18.07 -4.21
C LEU A 108 -7.80 18.42 -2.87
N ASP A 109 -8.46 19.57 -2.77
CA ASP A 109 -9.14 19.98 -1.55
C ASP A 109 -10.34 19.06 -1.23
N ALA A 110 -11.13 18.71 -2.25
CA ALA A 110 -12.20 17.72 -2.12
C ALA A 110 -11.63 16.37 -1.68
N TYR A 111 -10.55 15.89 -2.30
CA TYR A 111 -9.90 14.64 -1.92
C TYR A 111 -9.40 14.67 -0.47
N LYS A 112 -8.71 15.72 -0.06
CA LYS A 112 -8.22 15.89 1.32
C LYS A 112 -9.34 15.91 2.35
N ALA A 113 -10.49 16.54 2.02
CA ALA A 113 -11.65 16.54 2.90
C ALA A 113 -12.21 15.13 3.10
N GLN A 114 -12.29 14.32 2.03
CA GLN A 114 -12.73 12.92 2.13
C GLN A 114 -11.73 12.06 2.93
N VAL A 115 -10.41 12.26 2.72
CA VAL A 115 -9.37 11.58 3.50
C VAL A 115 -9.49 11.93 4.99
N ALA A 116 -9.63 13.23 5.32
CA ALA A 116 -9.76 13.67 6.69
C ALA A 116 -10.98 13.03 7.39
N HIS A 117 -12.12 12.98 6.70
CA HIS A 117 -13.31 12.33 7.21
C HIS A 117 -13.09 10.83 7.47
N ALA A 118 -12.52 10.11 6.51
CA ALA A 118 -12.24 8.68 6.65
C ALA A 118 -11.27 8.40 7.81
N LEU A 119 -10.27 9.26 8.00
CA LEU A 119 -9.34 9.16 9.13
C LEU A 119 -10.03 9.43 10.47
N GLU A 120 -10.94 10.41 10.57
CA GLU A 120 -11.70 10.65 11.82
C GLU A 120 -12.60 9.46 12.18
N VAL A 121 -13.25 8.84 11.21
CA VAL A 121 -14.03 7.60 11.42
C VAL A 121 -13.12 6.48 11.93
N ALA A 122 -11.96 6.30 11.31
CA ALA A 122 -10.99 5.28 11.72
C ALA A 122 -10.41 5.56 13.12
N PHE A 123 -10.15 6.83 13.48
CA PHE A 123 -9.74 7.23 14.84
C PHE A 123 -10.77 6.84 15.88
N THR A 124 -12.04 7.17 15.63
CA THR A 124 -13.14 6.85 16.56
C THR A 124 -13.24 5.35 16.77
N PHE A 125 -13.19 4.58 15.68
CA PHE A 125 -13.24 3.12 15.75
C PHE A 125 -12.08 2.54 16.55
N GLN A 126 -10.83 2.90 16.20
CA GLN A 126 -9.64 2.36 16.88
C GLN A 126 -9.52 2.82 18.34
N HIS A 127 -9.96 4.04 18.65
CA HIS A 127 -9.99 4.52 20.03
C HIS A 127 -10.94 3.69 20.88
N SER A 128 -12.18 3.48 20.40
CA SER A 128 -13.18 2.67 21.09
C SER A 128 -12.78 1.21 21.22
N ASP A 129 -12.18 0.64 20.18
CA ASP A 129 -11.67 -0.74 20.19
C ASP A 129 -10.58 -0.92 21.26
N LEU A 130 -9.60 -0.02 21.31
CA LEU A 130 -8.52 -0.07 22.29
C LEU A 130 -9.03 0.16 23.72
N GLU A 131 -9.99 1.07 23.90
CA GLU A 131 -10.65 1.30 25.19
C GLU A 131 -11.39 0.05 25.65
N MET A 132 -12.19 -0.58 24.79
CA MET A 132 -12.86 -1.83 25.13
C MET A 132 -11.88 -2.95 25.52
N MET A 133 -10.80 -3.10 24.79
CA MET A 133 -9.76 -4.09 25.09
C MET A 133 -9.11 -3.85 26.45
N SER A 134 -9.01 -2.59 26.90
CA SER A 134 -8.43 -2.25 28.21
C SER A 134 -9.21 -2.81 29.40
N HIS A 135 -10.47 -3.16 29.20
CA HIS A 135 -11.33 -3.79 30.22
C HIS A 135 -11.19 -5.31 30.29
N VAL A 136 -10.45 -5.92 29.34
CA VAL A 136 -10.21 -7.36 29.30
C VAL A 136 -8.71 -7.63 29.55
N PRO A 137 -8.32 -7.92 30.81
CA PRO A 137 -6.91 -8.11 31.14
C PRO A 137 -6.29 -9.28 30.39
N CYS A 138 -5.06 -9.10 29.90
CA CYS A 138 -4.28 -10.13 29.23
C CYS A 138 -2.94 -10.37 29.95
N PRO A 139 -2.94 -10.97 31.14
CA PRO A 139 -1.75 -11.10 31.98
C PRO A 139 -0.64 -11.93 31.35
N LEU A 140 -0.98 -12.98 30.62
CA LEU A 140 0.00 -13.80 29.92
C LEU A 140 0.76 -12.98 28.88
N GLN A 141 0.06 -12.20 28.05
CA GLN A 141 0.72 -11.35 27.07
C GLN A 141 1.51 -10.24 27.76
N SER A 142 0.96 -9.64 28.80
CA SER A 142 1.61 -8.57 29.58
C SER A 142 2.96 -9.01 30.16
N ALA A 143 3.09 -10.28 30.56
CA ALA A 143 4.33 -10.83 31.10
C ALA A 143 5.50 -10.88 30.10
N PHE A 144 5.24 -10.76 28.80
CA PHE A 144 6.28 -10.69 27.75
C PHE A 144 6.75 -9.28 27.44
N PHE A 145 6.17 -8.25 28.07
CA PHE A 145 6.56 -6.86 27.88
C PHE A 145 7.24 -6.30 29.12
N ASN A 146 8.49 -5.85 28.96
CA ASN A 146 9.27 -5.26 30.05
C ASN A 146 8.54 -4.10 30.70
N SER A 147 7.98 -3.19 29.90
CA SER A 147 7.22 -2.04 30.37
C SER A 147 5.97 -2.41 31.17
N CYS A 148 5.30 -3.51 30.84
CA CYS A 148 4.18 -4.04 31.62
C CYS A 148 4.65 -4.55 32.99
N MET A 149 5.76 -5.28 33.03
CA MET A 149 6.34 -5.83 34.26
C MET A 149 6.84 -4.72 35.19
N GLU A 150 7.47 -3.67 34.64
CA GLU A 150 7.99 -2.53 35.38
C GLU A 150 6.87 -1.65 35.96
N THR A 151 5.79 -1.46 35.19
CA THR A 151 4.69 -0.57 35.59
C THR A 151 3.55 -1.27 36.34
N GLY A 152 3.49 -2.61 36.30
CA GLY A 152 2.38 -3.39 36.82
C GLY A 152 1.07 -3.17 36.06
N LYS A 153 1.12 -2.68 34.81
CA LYS A 153 -0.05 -2.40 33.99
C LYS A 153 -0.22 -3.46 32.89
N ASP A 154 -1.47 -3.74 32.55
CA ASP A 154 -1.79 -4.63 31.45
C ASP A 154 -1.37 -4.05 30.09
N VAL A 155 -1.03 -4.92 29.15
CA VAL A 155 -0.60 -4.60 27.79
C VAL A 155 -1.61 -3.75 27.03
N TYR A 156 -2.90 -3.90 27.32
CA TYR A 156 -3.98 -3.11 26.74
C TYR A 156 -4.38 -1.89 27.58
N ASN A 157 -3.91 -1.79 28.81
CA ASN A 157 -4.22 -0.70 29.73
C ASN A 157 -2.97 0.12 30.09
N GLY A 158 -2.29 0.61 29.06
CA GLY A 158 -1.16 1.53 29.21
C GLY A 158 0.18 0.89 29.57
N GLY A 159 0.27 -0.44 29.68
CA GLY A 159 1.53 -1.14 29.98
C GLY A 159 2.62 -0.96 28.91
N CYS A 160 2.24 -0.77 27.64
CA CYS A 160 3.15 -0.51 26.51
C CYS A 160 3.20 0.96 26.09
N ALA A 161 2.51 1.88 26.78
CA ALA A 161 2.57 3.30 26.45
C ALA A 161 3.98 3.87 26.70
N PRO A 162 4.48 4.80 25.86
CA PRO A 162 3.83 5.38 24.69
C PRO A 162 4.03 4.59 23.38
N HIS A 163 4.60 3.40 23.42
CA HIS A 163 5.03 2.67 22.23
C HIS A 163 3.93 1.75 21.63
N VAL A 164 2.67 2.08 21.81
CA VAL A 164 1.56 1.43 21.08
C VAL A 164 1.33 2.16 19.78
N ILE A 165 1.35 1.42 18.66
CA ILE A 165 1.12 1.96 17.32
C ILE A 165 -0.19 1.41 16.79
N LEU A 166 -1.17 2.29 16.60
CA LEU A 166 -2.44 1.96 15.94
C LEU A 166 -2.26 2.08 14.43
N GLN A 167 -2.41 0.97 13.73
CA GLN A 167 -2.22 0.92 12.30
C GLN A 167 -3.38 1.57 11.55
N MET A 168 -3.05 2.42 10.57
CA MET A 168 -3.98 2.98 9.60
C MET A 168 -3.60 2.43 8.20
N PRO A 169 -4.00 1.19 7.86
CA PRO A 169 -3.66 0.59 6.59
C PRO A 169 -4.39 1.26 5.43
N ILE A 170 -3.67 1.54 4.36
CA ILE A 170 -4.16 2.20 3.14
C ILE A 170 -4.10 1.20 2.00
N ALA A 171 -5.23 0.99 1.32
CA ALA A 171 -5.34 0.22 0.09
C ALA A 171 -5.66 1.13 -1.10
N GLY A 172 -5.10 0.83 -2.28
CA GLY A 172 -5.35 1.58 -3.52
C GLY A 172 -4.53 2.86 -3.66
N ALA A 173 -3.37 2.96 -3.00
CA ALA A 173 -2.52 4.16 -3.08
C ALA A 173 -2.10 4.49 -4.52
N ALA A 174 -1.65 3.50 -5.31
CA ALA A 174 -1.28 3.74 -6.70
C ALA A 174 -2.45 4.24 -7.55
N ASN A 175 -3.67 3.70 -7.32
CA ASN A 175 -4.87 4.18 -8.03
C ASN A 175 -5.14 5.67 -7.78
N VAL A 176 -4.88 6.16 -6.57
CA VAL A 176 -5.00 7.61 -6.26
C VAL A 176 -4.00 8.42 -7.06
N GLY A 177 -2.72 8.05 -7.04
CA GLY A 177 -1.68 8.74 -7.80
C GLY A 177 -2.02 8.81 -9.29
N ASP A 178 -2.37 7.67 -9.86
CA ASP A 178 -2.74 7.53 -11.27
C ASP A 178 -4.00 8.33 -11.62
N SER A 179 -5.02 8.29 -10.76
CA SER A 179 -6.28 9.03 -10.95
C SER A 179 -6.06 10.54 -10.90
N LEU A 180 -5.37 11.03 -9.89
CA LEU A 180 -5.08 12.46 -9.74
C LEU A 180 -4.18 12.98 -10.86
N ALA A 181 -3.18 12.19 -11.28
CA ALA A 181 -2.33 12.53 -12.43
C ALA A 181 -3.13 12.60 -13.72
N ALA A 182 -4.05 11.66 -13.95
CA ALA A 182 -4.90 11.64 -15.12
C ALA A 182 -5.86 12.85 -15.15
N VAL A 183 -6.53 13.15 -14.04
CA VAL A 183 -7.40 14.34 -13.93
C VAL A 183 -6.60 15.61 -14.19
N LYS A 184 -5.46 15.78 -13.49
CA LYS A 184 -4.60 16.96 -13.66
C LYS A 184 -4.14 17.11 -15.10
N LYS A 185 -3.61 16.04 -15.70
CA LYS A 185 -3.05 16.06 -17.06
C LYS A 185 -4.10 16.31 -18.13
N VAL A 186 -5.16 15.50 -18.14
CA VAL A 186 -6.10 15.45 -19.26
C VAL A 186 -7.13 16.58 -19.19
N VAL A 187 -7.58 16.94 -17.96
CA VAL A 187 -8.62 17.98 -17.79
C VAL A 187 -8.00 19.37 -17.64
N PHE A 188 -7.01 19.55 -16.76
CA PHE A 188 -6.55 20.90 -16.42
C PHE A 188 -5.36 21.37 -17.22
N ASP A 189 -4.32 20.52 -17.43
CA ASP A 189 -3.11 20.94 -18.13
C ASP A 189 -3.31 20.91 -19.65
N GLU A 190 -3.78 19.80 -20.23
CA GLU A 190 -3.96 19.62 -21.66
C GLU A 190 -5.36 20.03 -22.16
N LYS A 191 -6.33 20.11 -21.27
CA LYS A 191 -7.73 20.52 -21.56
C LYS A 191 -8.37 19.71 -22.71
N LYS A 192 -8.06 18.42 -22.77
CA LYS A 192 -8.60 17.51 -23.79
C LYS A 192 -10.06 17.16 -23.53
N ILE A 193 -10.47 17.13 -22.26
CA ILE A 193 -11.85 16.95 -21.82
C ILE A 193 -12.18 17.92 -20.70
N THR A 194 -13.45 18.17 -20.47
CA THR A 194 -13.95 18.95 -19.32
C THR A 194 -14.15 18.05 -18.08
N MET A 195 -14.29 18.66 -16.89
CA MET A 195 -14.71 17.94 -15.69
C MET A 195 -16.07 17.25 -15.90
N GLU A 196 -17.02 17.93 -16.55
CA GLU A 196 -18.32 17.36 -16.87
C GLU A 196 -18.22 16.08 -17.72
N GLN A 197 -17.40 16.11 -18.78
CA GLN A 197 -17.17 14.93 -19.62
C GLN A 197 -16.50 13.80 -18.84
N LEU A 198 -15.53 14.12 -17.97
CA LEU A 198 -14.91 13.12 -17.09
C LEU A 198 -15.95 12.47 -16.17
N ILE A 199 -16.74 13.28 -15.46
CA ILE A 199 -17.73 12.76 -14.50
C ILE A 199 -18.78 11.91 -15.22
N ASN A 200 -19.27 12.35 -16.39
CA ASN A 200 -20.23 11.56 -17.18
C ASN A 200 -19.64 10.22 -17.64
N ALA A 201 -18.36 10.20 -18.02
CA ALA A 201 -17.68 8.95 -18.36
C ALA A 201 -17.52 8.00 -17.14
N LEU A 202 -17.22 8.53 -15.96
CA LEU A 202 -17.12 7.75 -14.72
C LEU A 202 -18.51 7.22 -14.27
N ASP A 203 -19.56 8.05 -14.40
CA ASP A 203 -20.93 7.67 -14.06
C ASP A 203 -21.46 6.56 -14.99
N ALA A 204 -20.99 6.53 -16.26
CA ALA A 204 -21.33 5.50 -17.25
C ALA A 204 -20.41 4.27 -17.22
N ASP A 205 -19.47 4.16 -16.24
CA ASP A 205 -18.44 3.12 -16.23
C ASP A 205 -17.66 3.01 -17.56
N PHE A 206 -17.47 4.16 -18.21
CA PHE A 206 -16.87 4.33 -19.54
C PHE A 206 -17.67 3.73 -20.71
N GLU A 207 -18.88 3.24 -20.50
CA GLU A 207 -19.73 2.77 -21.61
C GLU A 207 -20.09 3.95 -22.54
N GLY A 208 -19.66 3.87 -23.79
CA GLY A 208 -19.80 4.96 -24.78
C GLY A 208 -18.80 6.12 -24.60
N TYR A 209 -17.81 5.95 -23.72
CA TYR A 209 -16.73 6.91 -23.44
C TYR A 209 -15.34 6.27 -23.53
N GLU A 210 -15.18 5.25 -24.38
CA GLU A 210 -13.93 4.46 -24.51
C GLU A 210 -12.74 5.35 -24.89
N GLU A 211 -12.97 6.40 -25.70
CA GLU A 211 -11.92 7.36 -26.05
C GLU A 211 -11.41 8.13 -24.82
N ILE A 212 -12.34 8.51 -23.92
CA ILE A 212 -11.96 9.18 -22.66
C ILE A 212 -11.20 8.20 -21.76
N GLN A 213 -11.66 6.95 -21.64
CA GLN A 213 -10.96 5.91 -20.90
C GLN A 213 -9.52 5.76 -21.41
N HIS A 214 -9.31 5.67 -22.72
CA HIS A 214 -7.98 5.55 -23.32
C HIS A 214 -7.10 6.78 -23.10
N LEU A 215 -7.66 8.00 -23.10
CA LEU A 215 -6.92 9.20 -22.73
C LEU A 215 -6.42 9.17 -21.28
N LEU A 216 -7.28 8.72 -20.37
CA LEU A 216 -6.97 8.59 -18.95
C LEU A 216 -5.94 7.48 -18.69
N GLU A 217 -6.04 6.36 -19.42
CA GLU A 217 -5.08 5.26 -19.34
C GLU A 217 -3.67 5.65 -19.80
N ARG A 218 -3.56 6.54 -20.79
CA ARG A 218 -2.28 7.04 -21.31
C ARG A 218 -1.67 8.18 -20.49
N ALA A 219 -2.40 8.72 -19.51
CA ALA A 219 -1.83 9.69 -18.59
C ALA A 219 -0.68 9.06 -17.78
N PRO A 220 0.22 9.86 -17.18
CA PRO A 220 1.30 9.36 -16.35
C PRO A 220 0.82 8.37 -15.31
N LYS A 221 1.57 7.27 -15.13
CA LYS A 221 1.25 6.19 -14.19
C LYS A 221 2.41 5.95 -13.22
N PHE A 222 2.06 5.76 -11.96
CA PHE A 222 3.00 5.44 -10.90
C PHE A 222 3.78 4.14 -11.19
N GLY A 223 5.06 4.14 -10.84
CA GLY A 223 5.95 3.00 -11.07
C GLY A 223 6.79 3.09 -12.35
N ASN A 224 6.75 4.22 -13.06
CA ASN A 224 7.50 4.46 -14.30
C ASN A 224 8.62 5.51 -14.17
N ASP A 225 9.01 5.89 -12.94
CA ASP A 225 10.00 6.93 -12.64
C ASP A 225 9.59 8.31 -13.19
N ASP A 226 8.28 8.59 -13.21
CA ASP A 226 7.71 9.85 -13.68
C ASP A 226 7.37 10.77 -12.51
N ASP A 227 8.11 11.85 -12.35
CA ASP A 227 7.96 12.82 -11.27
C ASP A 227 6.55 13.44 -11.23
N TYR A 228 5.87 13.53 -12.37
CA TYR A 228 4.54 14.11 -12.46
C TYR A 228 3.52 13.35 -11.60
N VAL A 229 3.52 12.03 -11.62
CA VAL A 229 2.63 11.20 -10.82
C VAL A 229 3.24 10.84 -9.46
N ASP A 230 4.56 10.59 -9.42
CA ASP A 230 5.26 10.15 -8.20
C ASP A 230 5.13 11.20 -7.08
N PHE A 231 5.30 12.51 -7.40
CA PHE A 231 5.17 13.57 -6.41
C PHE A 231 3.72 13.88 -6.03
N LEU A 232 2.75 13.72 -6.94
CA LEU A 232 1.33 13.81 -6.57
C LEU A 232 0.96 12.74 -5.53
N LEU A 233 1.37 11.50 -5.76
CA LEU A 233 1.14 10.42 -4.80
C LEU A 233 1.86 10.69 -3.47
N LYS A 234 3.12 11.15 -3.53
CA LYS A 234 3.88 11.54 -2.36
C LYS A 234 3.15 12.57 -1.51
N ASP A 235 2.64 13.63 -2.13
CA ASP A 235 1.95 14.73 -1.43
C ASP A 235 0.65 14.25 -0.75
N VAL A 236 -0.09 13.39 -1.43
CA VAL A 236 -1.32 12.80 -0.90
C VAL A 236 -1.04 11.89 0.32
N LEU A 237 -0.05 11.02 0.21
CA LEU A 237 0.34 10.14 1.32
C LEU A 237 0.92 10.95 2.49
N ARG A 238 1.71 11.98 2.18
CA ARG A 238 2.25 12.90 3.18
C ARG A 238 1.15 13.63 3.94
N TYR A 239 0.09 14.08 3.27
CA TYR A 239 -1.06 14.69 3.92
C TYR A 239 -1.65 13.75 4.97
N SER A 240 -1.86 12.48 4.64
CA SER A 240 -2.39 11.47 5.55
C SER A 240 -1.46 11.22 6.74
N CYS A 241 -0.15 11.11 6.49
CA CYS A 241 0.86 10.94 7.54
C CYS A 241 0.89 12.16 8.49
N ASP A 242 0.89 13.36 7.93
CA ASP A 242 0.92 14.61 8.72
C ASP A 242 -0.39 14.82 9.50
N TYR A 243 -1.53 14.32 8.99
CA TYR A 243 -2.82 14.39 9.67
C TYR A 243 -2.86 13.53 10.94
N VAL A 244 -2.18 12.38 10.95
CA VAL A 244 -2.23 11.43 12.07
C VAL A 244 -1.08 11.58 13.08
N LYS A 245 0.05 12.20 12.72
CA LYS A 245 1.31 12.18 13.48
C LYS A 245 1.20 12.64 14.93
N ASP A 246 0.36 13.66 15.19
CA ASP A 246 0.20 14.27 16.52
C ASP A 246 -1.03 13.74 17.28
N ARG A 247 -1.79 12.85 16.65
CA ARG A 247 -2.95 12.23 17.27
C ARG A 247 -2.54 11.14 18.25
N ARG A 248 -3.28 11.06 19.34
CA ARG A 248 -3.10 10.02 20.37
C ARG A 248 -4.43 9.36 20.67
N SER A 249 -4.40 8.07 20.93
CA SER A 249 -5.54 7.29 21.37
C SER A 249 -5.41 6.93 22.85
N PHE A 250 -6.30 6.06 23.32
CA PHE A 250 -6.33 5.53 24.68
C PHE A 250 -4.93 5.08 25.14
N GLY A 251 -4.56 5.41 26.38
CA GLY A 251 -3.25 5.07 26.93
C GLY A 251 -2.05 5.76 26.28
N GLY A 252 -2.26 6.81 25.46
CA GLY A 252 -1.19 7.53 24.77
C GLY A 252 -0.69 6.87 23.48
N ALA A 253 -1.42 5.88 22.94
CA ALA A 253 -1.08 5.19 21.72
C ALA A 253 -0.97 6.14 20.51
N HIS A 254 0.04 5.92 19.67
CA HIS A 254 0.27 6.66 18.43
C HIS A 254 -0.53 6.07 17.27
N PHE A 255 -0.95 6.92 16.33
CA PHE A 255 -1.42 6.45 15.04
C PHE A 255 -0.26 6.41 14.04
N GLY A 256 -0.18 5.32 13.28
CA GLY A 256 0.83 5.13 12.24
C GLY A 256 0.21 4.72 10.92
N THR A 257 0.52 5.46 9.86
CA THR A 257 0.09 5.09 8.50
C THR A 257 0.94 3.94 7.97
N THR A 258 0.29 3.06 7.22
CA THR A 258 0.94 1.96 6.50
C THR A 258 0.28 1.76 5.15
N ILE A 259 1.02 1.30 4.16
CA ILE A 259 0.45 0.94 2.87
C ILE A 259 0.51 -0.57 2.74
N LEU A 260 -0.66 -1.19 2.87
CA LEU A 260 -0.85 -2.62 2.95
C LEU A 260 -2.26 -2.97 2.48
N THR A 261 -2.39 -3.90 1.55
CA THR A 261 -3.70 -4.36 1.08
C THR A 261 -4.04 -5.79 1.49
N LEU A 262 -3.06 -6.64 1.77
CA LEU A 262 -3.26 -8.11 1.80
C LEU A 262 -3.90 -8.56 0.48
N THR A 263 -5.11 -9.12 0.54
CA THR A 263 -6.00 -9.41 -0.61
C THR A 263 -7.21 -8.49 -0.66
N ALA A 264 -7.25 -7.47 0.19
CA ALA A 264 -8.39 -6.55 0.28
C ALA A 264 -8.53 -5.67 -0.97
N ASN A 265 -7.50 -5.54 -1.81
CA ASN A 265 -7.59 -4.85 -3.09
C ASN A 265 -8.73 -5.41 -3.97
N VAL A 266 -8.94 -6.73 -3.98
CA VAL A 266 -10.04 -7.37 -4.71
C VAL A 266 -11.40 -7.00 -4.08
N MET A 267 -11.54 -7.23 -2.76
CA MET A 267 -12.79 -6.95 -2.04
C MET A 267 -13.14 -5.44 -2.07
N PHE A 268 -12.17 -4.59 -1.88
CA PHE A 268 -12.37 -3.14 -1.89
C PHE A 268 -12.69 -2.64 -3.29
N GLY A 269 -12.04 -3.21 -4.32
CA GLY A 269 -12.33 -2.88 -5.71
C GLY A 269 -13.79 -3.10 -6.10
N ARG A 270 -14.42 -4.18 -5.59
CA ARG A 270 -15.84 -4.47 -5.83
C ARG A 270 -16.78 -3.37 -5.36
N ASN A 271 -16.36 -2.59 -4.36
CA ASN A 271 -17.15 -1.51 -3.77
C ASN A 271 -16.77 -0.12 -4.29
N VAL A 272 -16.02 -0.05 -5.39
CA VAL A 272 -15.56 1.21 -5.99
C VAL A 272 -16.01 1.29 -7.44
N GLY A 273 -16.63 2.39 -7.80
CA GLY A 273 -17.03 2.72 -9.16
C GLY A 273 -15.81 2.94 -10.08
N ALA A 274 -16.05 3.39 -11.31
CA ALA A 274 -14.99 3.74 -12.23
C ALA A 274 -14.08 4.85 -11.66
N LEU A 275 -12.77 4.77 -11.93
CA LEU A 275 -11.79 5.75 -11.48
C LEU A 275 -11.07 6.42 -12.66
N PRO A 276 -10.56 7.65 -12.49
CA PRO A 276 -9.83 8.38 -13.54
C PRO A 276 -8.52 7.74 -14.01
N ASP A 277 -8.02 6.72 -13.32
CA ASP A 277 -6.87 5.93 -13.81
C ASP A 277 -7.21 5.01 -14.99
N GLY A 278 -8.49 4.95 -15.40
CA GLY A 278 -9.05 4.09 -16.45
C GLY A 278 -9.64 2.77 -15.93
N ARG A 279 -9.60 2.54 -14.60
CA ARG A 279 -10.17 1.35 -13.97
C ARG A 279 -11.69 1.39 -14.02
N LYS A 280 -12.32 0.30 -14.45
CA LYS A 280 -13.79 0.12 -14.42
C LYS A 280 -14.31 -0.23 -13.03
N ALA A 281 -15.60 0.00 -12.81
CA ALA A 281 -16.28 -0.35 -11.58
C ALA A 281 -16.10 -1.85 -11.24
N GLY A 282 -15.95 -2.14 -9.95
CA GLY A 282 -15.85 -3.52 -9.47
C GLY A 282 -14.50 -4.20 -9.68
N GLN A 283 -13.61 -3.68 -10.54
CA GLN A 283 -12.29 -4.26 -10.75
C GLN A 283 -11.41 -4.15 -9.49
N PRO A 284 -10.41 -5.04 -9.27
CA PRO A 284 -9.46 -4.91 -8.17
C PRO A 284 -8.74 -3.56 -8.15
N LEU A 285 -8.35 -3.08 -6.97
CA LEU A 285 -7.41 -1.98 -6.80
C LEU A 285 -5.97 -2.49 -6.95
N ALA A 286 -4.99 -1.58 -6.88
CA ALA A 286 -3.58 -1.94 -6.87
C ALA A 286 -3.26 -2.92 -5.73
N GLU A 287 -2.52 -3.97 -6.05
CA GLU A 287 -2.23 -5.07 -5.13
C GLU A 287 -1.10 -4.75 -4.14
N GLY A 288 -0.98 -5.59 -3.13
CA GLY A 288 0.19 -5.73 -2.24
C GLY A 288 0.41 -4.60 -1.26
N GLY A 289 0.25 -3.38 -1.68
CA GLY A 289 0.51 -2.17 -0.90
C GLY A 289 0.84 -0.99 -1.78
N ILE A 290 2.14 -0.64 -1.92
CA ILE A 290 2.59 0.48 -2.76
C ILE A 290 2.99 0.04 -4.18
N SER A 291 2.67 -1.18 -4.57
CA SER A 291 2.92 -1.65 -5.92
C SER A 291 2.14 -0.81 -6.95
N PRO A 292 2.70 -0.57 -8.14
CA PRO A 292 1.94 0.04 -9.24
C PRO A 292 0.68 -0.76 -9.56
N TYR A 293 -0.32 -0.09 -10.14
CA TYR A 293 -1.50 -0.80 -10.63
C TYR A 293 -1.13 -1.77 -11.74
N GLN A 294 -1.79 -2.93 -11.78
CA GLN A 294 -1.48 -4.06 -12.63
C GLN A 294 -1.35 -3.64 -14.11
N GLY A 295 -0.21 -3.97 -14.73
CA GLY A 295 0.07 -3.70 -16.14
C GLY A 295 0.37 -2.22 -16.47
N ARG A 296 0.49 -1.32 -15.49
CA ARG A 296 0.76 0.10 -15.74
C ARG A 296 2.24 0.50 -15.61
N ASN A 297 3.09 -0.34 -15.01
CA ASN A 297 4.53 -0.11 -14.84
C ASN A 297 5.31 -0.67 -16.05
N VAL A 298 5.29 0.05 -17.15
CA VAL A 298 5.87 -0.37 -18.43
C VAL A 298 7.35 0.00 -18.60
N SER A 299 7.94 0.75 -17.67
CA SER A 299 9.34 1.22 -17.74
C SER A 299 10.33 0.31 -17.02
N GLY A 300 9.88 -0.87 -16.60
CA GLY A 300 10.71 -1.91 -15.99
C GLY A 300 10.97 -1.73 -14.48
N LEU A 301 11.61 -2.75 -13.90
CA LEU A 301 11.81 -2.86 -12.45
C LEU A 301 12.56 -1.66 -11.83
N THR A 302 13.60 -1.17 -12.49
CA THR A 302 14.41 -0.05 -11.96
C THR A 302 13.55 1.21 -11.80
N ALA A 303 12.67 1.49 -12.77
CA ALA A 303 11.75 2.63 -12.71
C ALA A 303 10.76 2.46 -11.55
N THR A 304 10.21 1.27 -11.37
CA THR A 304 9.30 0.96 -10.26
C THR A 304 9.98 1.19 -8.89
N LEU A 305 11.19 0.68 -8.70
CA LEU A 305 11.95 0.89 -7.45
C LEU A 305 12.23 2.36 -7.18
N LYS A 306 12.56 3.14 -8.23
CA LYS A 306 12.79 4.59 -8.09
C LYS A 306 11.52 5.35 -7.75
N SER A 307 10.39 5.09 -8.42
CA SER A 307 9.09 5.71 -8.09
C SER A 307 8.75 5.51 -6.61
N VAL A 308 8.86 4.26 -6.11
CA VAL A 308 8.55 3.93 -4.73
C VAL A 308 9.54 4.57 -3.76
N ALA A 309 10.83 4.64 -4.09
CA ALA A 309 11.85 5.27 -3.25
C ALA A 309 11.70 6.80 -3.12
N LYS A 310 11.03 7.47 -4.08
CA LYS A 310 10.73 8.91 -4.00
C LYS A 310 9.68 9.26 -2.93
N LEU A 311 8.88 8.29 -2.50
CA LEU A 311 7.87 8.50 -1.47
C LEU A 311 8.52 8.70 -0.09
N ASP A 312 7.86 9.44 0.81
CA ASP A 312 8.35 9.69 2.17
C ASP A 312 8.15 8.43 3.06
N GLN A 313 8.89 7.36 2.77
CA GLN A 313 8.75 6.05 3.43
C GLN A 313 8.97 6.11 4.95
N VAL A 314 9.77 7.04 5.43
CA VAL A 314 10.01 7.29 6.86
C VAL A 314 8.73 7.76 7.57
N LYS A 315 7.89 8.55 6.89
CA LYS A 315 6.62 9.04 7.45
C LYS A 315 5.54 7.95 7.49
N LEU A 316 5.67 6.92 6.67
CA LEU A 316 4.85 5.72 6.77
C LEU A 316 5.35 4.88 7.96
N THR A 317 5.12 5.40 9.17
CA THR A 317 5.75 4.92 10.40
C THR A 317 5.46 3.46 10.73
N ASN A 318 4.46 2.89 10.09
CA ASN A 318 4.13 1.48 10.22
C ASN A 318 4.48 0.67 8.96
N GLY A 319 5.27 1.26 8.05
CA GLY A 319 5.88 0.63 6.89
C GLY A 319 5.01 0.64 5.62
N SER A 320 5.61 0.17 4.54
CA SER A 320 4.95 -0.06 3.26
C SER A 320 5.50 -1.32 2.61
N ILE A 321 4.69 -1.96 1.76
CA ILE A 321 5.08 -3.18 1.07
C ILE A 321 5.12 -2.94 -0.43
N LEU A 322 6.27 -3.22 -1.02
CA LEU A 322 6.42 -3.31 -2.47
C LEU A 322 6.52 -4.78 -2.88
N ASN A 323 5.52 -5.27 -3.58
CA ASN A 323 5.58 -6.56 -4.27
C ASN A 323 6.10 -6.35 -5.68
N VAL A 324 7.07 -7.17 -6.06
CA VAL A 324 7.65 -7.15 -7.39
C VAL A 324 7.70 -8.55 -7.95
N ARG A 325 7.46 -8.65 -9.23
CA ARG A 325 7.66 -9.87 -9.98
C ARG A 325 8.88 -9.79 -10.83
N VAL A 326 9.58 -10.90 -10.87
CA VAL A 326 10.80 -11.07 -11.63
C VAL A 326 10.71 -12.43 -12.31
N SER A 327 10.88 -12.46 -13.61
CA SER A 327 10.91 -13.75 -14.32
C SER A 327 12.09 -14.60 -13.82
N SER A 328 11.92 -15.92 -13.79
CA SER A 328 12.97 -16.85 -13.39
C SER A 328 14.25 -16.68 -14.25
N ASP A 329 14.08 -16.29 -15.52
CA ASP A 329 15.18 -16.03 -16.44
C ASP A 329 16.00 -14.78 -16.08
N SER A 330 15.35 -13.79 -15.45
CA SER A 330 16.00 -12.57 -14.97
C SER A 330 16.92 -12.80 -13.77
N VAL A 331 16.93 -13.99 -13.19
CA VAL A 331 17.79 -14.39 -12.06
C VAL A 331 18.50 -15.71 -12.30
N ALA A 332 18.59 -16.17 -13.58
CA ALA A 332 19.11 -17.49 -13.93
C ALA A 332 20.64 -17.62 -13.75
N THR A 333 21.39 -16.52 -13.83
CA THR A 333 22.84 -16.52 -13.75
C THR A 333 23.34 -15.73 -12.52
N GLU A 334 24.58 -16.00 -12.10
CA GLU A 334 25.21 -15.26 -10.98
C GLU A 334 25.27 -13.75 -11.25
N ASP A 335 25.58 -13.32 -12.46
CA ASP A 335 25.60 -11.89 -12.83
C ASP A 335 24.21 -11.26 -12.68
N LYS A 336 23.16 -11.95 -13.09
CA LYS A 336 21.77 -11.47 -12.93
C LYS A 336 21.32 -11.44 -11.47
N LEU A 337 21.70 -12.45 -10.68
CA LEU A 337 21.46 -12.45 -9.22
C LEU A 337 22.16 -11.27 -8.54
N HIS A 338 23.42 -11.05 -8.92
CA HIS A 338 24.21 -9.91 -8.42
C HIS A 338 23.55 -8.58 -8.77
N LYS A 339 23.10 -8.39 -10.02
CA LYS A 339 22.38 -7.19 -10.46
C LYS A 339 21.12 -6.94 -9.62
N LEU A 340 20.29 -7.97 -9.42
CA LEU A 340 19.09 -7.85 -8.59
C LEU A 340 19.44 -7.50 -7.13
N ALA A 341 20.48 -8.12 -6.57
CA ALA A 341 20.95 -7.80 -5.23
C ALA A 341 21.40 -6.33 -5.09
N MET A 342 22.09 -5.80 -6.11
CA MET A 342 22.48 -4.39 -6.14
C MET A 342 21.29 -3.45 -6.31
N MET A 343 20.27 -3.83 -7.07
CA MET A 343 19.01 -3.07 -7.18
C MET A 343 18.28 -3.00 -5.83
N VAL A 344 18.19 -4.12 -5.09
CA VAL A 344 17.62 -4.14 -3.72
C VAL A 344 18.39 -3.19 -2.80
N ARG A 345 19.72 -3.25 -2.84
CA ARG A 345 20.57 -2.38 -2.03
C ARG A 345 20.36 -0.91 -2.38
N THR A 346 20.40 -0.57 -3.66
CA THR A 346 20.15 0.80 -4.13
C THR A 346 18.78 1.30 -3.74
N TYR A 347 17.75 0.46 -3.85
CA TYR A 347 16.39 0.78 -3.40
C TYR A 347 16.35 1.18 -1.92
N CYS A 348 16.98 0.36 -1.04
CA CYS A 348 17.04 0.66 0.38
C CYS A 348 17.85 1.95 0.67
N GLU A 349 18.99 2.16 0.00
CA GLU A 349 19.83 3.35 0.14
C GLU A 349 19.14 4.62 -0.38
N SER A 350 18.23 4.49 -1.34
CA SER A 350 17.44 5.59 -1.91
C SER A 350 16.19 5.95 -1.10
N GLY A 351 15.96 5.30 0.04
CA GLY A 351 14.82 5.59 0.92
C GLY A 351 13.65 4.61 0.81
N GLY A 352 13.79 3.53 0.04
CA GLY A 352 12.80 2.45 0.03
C GLY A 352 12.68 1.78 1.40
N ASN A 353 11.52 1.19 1.69
CA ASN A 353 11.27 0.51 2.97
C ASN A 353 11.43 -1.01 2.82
N LEU A 354 10.46 -1.66 2.21
CA LEU A 354 10.43 -3.11 2.06
C LEU A 354 10.16 -3.48 0.61
N VAL A 355 10.90 -4.45 0.10
CA VAL A 355 10.62 -5.11 -1.19
C VAL A 355 10.65 -6.61 -1.03
N GLN A 356 9.75 -7.28 -1.72
CA GLN A 356 9.69 -8.73 -1.83
C GLN A 356 9.39 -9.14 -3.27
N PHE A 357 9.85 -10.35 -3.65
CA PHE A 357 9.83 -10.80 -5.02
C PHE A 357 9.02 -12.08 -5.18
N ASN A 358 8.27 -12.17 -6.26
CA ASN A 358 7.72 -13.41 -6.82
C ASN A 358 8.56 -13.84 -8.03
N PHE A 359 8.94 -15.12 -8.07
CA PHE A 359 9.75 -15.71 -9.13
C PHE A 359 8.98 -16.79 -9.91
N THR A 360 7.67 -16.68 -9.99
CA THR A 360 6.81 -17.64 -10.67
C THR A 360 6.50 -17.14 -12.08
N SER A 361 6.50 -18.01 -13.09
CA SER A 361 6.16 -17.63 -14.46
C SER A 361 4.64 -17.56 -14.67
N ASN A 362 4.23 -16.75 -15.64
CA ASN A 362 2.81 -16.61 -15.99
C ASN A 362 2.23 -17.92 -16.53
N GLU A 363 3.03 -18.66 -17.31
CA GLU A 363 2.66 -19.97 -17.85
C GLU A 363 2.35 -20.97 -16.75
N ALA A 364 3.19 -21.00 -15.69
CA ALA A 364 2.96 -21.88 -14.54
C ALA A 364 1.66 -21.53 -13.80
N LEU A 365 1.37 -20.25 -13.61
CA LEU A 365 0.13 -19.80 -12.96
C LEU A 365 -1.11 -20.14 -13.80
N ARG A 366 -1.07 -19.86 -15.11
CA ARG A 366 -2.17 -20.20 -16.03
C ARG A 366 -2.39 -21.71 -16.12
N ALA A 367 -1.31 -22.50 -16.15
CA ALA A 367 -1.40 -23.95 -16.11
C ALA A 367 -2.00 -24.45 -14.78
N ALA A 368 -1.65 -23.82 -13.67
CA ALA A 368 -2.20 -24.14 -12.34
C ALA A 368 -3.70 -23.81 -12.23
N GLN A 369 -4.18 -22.76 -12.89
CA GLN A 369 -5.62 -22.47 -12.97
C GLN A 369 -6.39 -23.55 -13.74
N GLN A 370 -5.78 -24.10 -14.81
CA GLN A 370 -6.40 -25.10 -15.67
C GLN A 370 -6.34 -26.52 -15.10
N ARG A 371 -5.25 -26.85 -14.37
CA ARG A 371 -4.99 -28.18 -13.81
C ARG A 371 -4.47 -28.05 -12.38
N PRO A 372 -5.33 -27.63 -11.44
CA PRO A 372 -4.93 -27.35 -10.05
C PRO A 372 -4.32 -28.56 -9.34
N GLU A 373 -4.72 -29.79 -9.71
CA GLU A 373 -4.21 -31.03 -9.12
C GLU A 373 -2.72 -31.25 -9.39
N ASP A 374 -2.18 -30.73 -10.50
CA ASP A 374 -0.76 -30.86 -10.84
C ASP A 374 0.12 -29.82 -10.16
N TYR A 375 -0.49 -28.79 -9.53
CA TYR A 375 0.20 -27.62 -8.97
C TYR A 375 -0.14 -27.34 -7.50
N ARG A 376 -0.46 -28.38 -6.74
CA ARG A 376 -0.88 -28.24 -5.33
C ARG A 376 0.18 -27.62 -4.42
N ASP A 377 1.44 -27.72 -4.79
CA ASP A 377 2.59 -27.18 -4.06
C ASP A 377 3.11 -25.83 -4.63
N LEU A 378 2.42 -25.29 -5.66
CA LEU A 378 2.79 -24.00 -6.23
C LEU A 378 2.55 -22.88 -5.25
N LEU A 379 3.62 -22.41 -4.62
CA LEU A 379 3.58 -21.27 -3.69
C LEU A 379 3.71 -19.95 -4.44
N VAL A 380 2.87 -18.99 -4.03
CA VAL A 380 2.96 -17.60 -4.48
C VAL A 380 3.05 -16.67 -3.27
N ARG A 381 3.73 -15.54 -3.44
CA ARG A 381 3.72 -14.46 -2.47
C ARG A 381 2.51 -13.58 -2.71
N VAL A 382 1.58 -13.58 -1.78
CA VAL A 382 0.38 -12.75 -1.81
C VAL A 382 0.58 -11.61 -0.82
N ALA A 383 0.84 -10.41 -1.29
CA ALA A 383 1.12 -9.26 -0.43
C ALA A 383 2.17 -9.59 0.66
N THR A 384 1.76 -10.09 1.80
CA THR A 384 2.59 -10.23 2.99
C THR A 384 2.80 -11.66 3.47
N TYR A 385 2.11 -12.59 2.87
CA TYR A 385 2.19 -14.01 3.19
C TYR A 385 2.37 -14.85 1.93
N SER A 386 2.76 -16.10 2.09
CA SER A 386 2.81 -17.07 0.99
C SER A 386 1.63 -18.03 1.13
N ALA A 387 0.98 -18.32 0.02
CA ALA A 387 -0.13 -19.26 -0.05
C ALA A 387 0.07 -20.23 -1.22
N PHE A 388 -0.56 -21.38 -1.17
CA PHE A 388 -0.68 -22.25 -2.34
C PHE A 388 -1.63 -21.60 -3.32
N PHE A 389 -1.16 -21.38 -4.54
CA PHE A 389 -1.90 -20.65 -5.56
C PHE A 389 -3.27 -21.26 -5.84
N VAL A 390 -3.34 -22.57 -5.88
CA VAL A 390 -4.57 -23.31 -6.17
C VAL A 390 -5.63 -23.26 -5.05
N GLU A 391 -5.24 -22.84 -3.84
CA GLU A 391 -6.14 -22.65 -2.70
C GLU A 391 -6.74 -21.23 -2.63
N LEU A 392 -6.21 -20.31 -3.43
CA LEU A 392 -6.74 -18.94 -3.51
C LEU A 392 -8.06 -18.90 -4.29
N GLY A 393 -8.94 -17.99 -3.95
CA GLY A 393 -10.15 -17.74 -4.72
C GLY A 393 -9.84 -17.32 -6.17
N PRO A 394 -10.70 -17.67 -7.14
CA PRO A 394 -10.45 -17.43 -8.58
C PRO A 394 -10.08 -15.99 -8.91
N GLU A 395 -10.77 -15.01 -8.32
CA GLU A 395 -10.49 -13.59 -8.56
C GLU A 395 -9.10 -13.16 -8.05
N THR A 396 -8.65 -13.72 -6.93
CA THR A 396 -7.30 -13.48 -6.42
C THR A 396 -6.25 -14.15 -7.31
N GLN A 397 -6.55 -15.34 -7.83
CA GLN A 397 -5.69 -16.01 -8.83
C GLN A 397 -5.59 -15.18 -10.11
N ASP A 398 -6.71 -14.64 -10.58
CA ASP A 398 -6.74 -13.79 -11.79
C ASP A 398 -5.97 -12.50 -11.57
N ASP A 399 -6.16 -11.82 -10.43
CA ASP A 399 -5.39 -10.63 -10.05
C ASP A 399 -3.89 -10.93 -10.03
N ILE A 400 -3.51 -12.05 -9.42
CA ILE A 400 -2.13 -12.54 -9.44
C ILE A 400 -1.64 -12.79 -10.86
N CYS A 401 -2.41 -13.36 -11.75
CA CYS A 401 -2.02 -13.59 -13.15
C CYS A 401 -1.89 -12.28 -13.96
N LEU A 402 -2.74 -11.29 -13.71
CA LEU A 402 -2.70 -9.99 -14.40
C LEU A 402 -1.41 -9.21 -14.11
N LEU A 403 -0.84 -9.41 -12.94
CA LEU A 403 0.45 -8.82 -12.59
C LEU A 403 1.61 -9.30 -13.49
N TYR A 404 1.47 -10.38 -14.27
CA TYR A 404 2.50 -10.95 -15.14
C TYR A 404 2.41 -10.50 -16.61
N THR A 405 1.56 -9.56 -16.97
CA THR A 405 1.37 -9.18 -18.37
C THR A 405 2.44 -8.23 -18.92
N SER A 406 3.41 -7.82 -18.11
CA SER A 406 4.54 -6.99 -18.56
C SER A 406 5.83 -7.81 -18.61
N ASP A 407 5.89 -8.81 -19.51
CA ASP A 407 7.14 -9.34 -20.00
C ASP A 407 7.74 -8.34 -21.00
N ALA A 408 8.60 -7.44 -20.51
CA ALA A 408 9.51 -6.64 -21.31
C ALA A 408 10.90 -6.65 -20.65
#